data_880012c292b126e2cb46cb174241c658
#
_entry.id   880012c292b126e2cb46cb174241c658
#
_cell.length_a   1.000
_cell.length_b   1.000
_cell.length_c   1.000
_cell.angle_alpha   90.00
_cell.angle_beta   90.00
_cell.angle_gamma   90.00
#
_symmetry.space_group_name_H-M   'P 1'
#
loop_
_entity.id
_entity.type
_entity.pdbx_description
1 polymer ?
#
loop_
_entity_poly.entity_id
_entity_poly.type
_entity_poly.pdbx_seq_one_letter_code
_entity_poly.pdbx_strand_id
1 'polypeptide(L)'
;PLVFLTAWEMLVRKARVRPGERVLVQAAGSGVSSAAIQIAKLYGAEVIASASTEEKLQKARELGADHTVNYTRQDLVAEVRRIAGSKRGVEVVVDHVGEATWESSVRSLANGGRLVVCGATTGYDVRVDLRHLFYRRLELLGSTMGSKGDLHRIVRLVELGKLRPVVDRVLPLSEAREAHRLLAERKAFGKVVLRP
;
A
#
# COMPACT_ATOMS: atom_id res chain seq x y z
N PRO A 1 -6.59 5.05 13.55
CA PRO A 1 -6.40 3.66 13.95
C PRO A 1 -6.59 2.67 12.80
N LEU A 2 -7.71 2.74 12.07
CA LEU A 2 -8.13 1.76 11.07
C LEU A 2 -7.06 1.45 10.01
N VAL A 3 -6.52 2.46 9.34
CA VAL A 3 -5.59 2.27 8.22
C VAL A 3 -4.26 1.64 8.65
N PHE A 4 -3.77 1.98 9.85
CA PHE A 4 -2.58 1.35 10.42
C PHE A 4 -2.83 -0.10 10.82
N LEU A 5 -4.00 -0.37 11.40
CA LEU A 5 -4.38 -1.72 11.78
C LEU A 5 -4.51 -2.62 10.55
N THR A 6 -5.14 -2.14 9.49
CA THR A 6 -5.25 -2.84 8.21
C THR A 6 -3.87 -3.09 7.59
N ALA A 7 -3.03 -2.06 7.50
CA ALA A 7 -1.69 -2.21 6.93
C ALA A 7 -0.78 -3.14 7.76
N TRP A 8 -0.94 -3.13 9.09
CA TRP A 8 -0.25 -4.05 9.99
C TRP A 8 -0.67 -5.50 9.75
N GLU A 9 -1.98 -5.75 9.69
CA GLU A 9 -2.51 -7.09 9.36
C GLU A 9 -1.97 -7.58 8.02
N MET A 10 -1.99 -6.72 6.99
CA MET A 10 -1.48 -7.06 5.66
C MET A 10 0.00 -7.43 5.68
N LEU A 11 0.85 -6.58 6.22
CA LEU A 11 2.29 -6.72 6.12
C LEU A 11 2.87 -7.67 7.16
N VAL A 12 2.44 -7.53 8.44
CA VAL A 12 3.05 -8.25 9.55
C VAL A 12 2.42 -9.64 9.72
N ARG A 13 1.08 -9.71 9.69
CA ARG A 13 0.37 -10.96 9.96
C ARG A 13 0.22 -11.84 8.72
N LYS A 14 -0.22 -11.26 7.62
CA LYS A 14 -0.48 -12.02 6.38
C LYS A 14 0.77 -12.20 5.55
N ALA A 15 1.39 -11.13 5.09
CA ALA A 15 2.59 -11.21 4.27
C ALA A 15 3.83 -11.66 5.05
N ARG A 16 3.87 -11.43 6.36
CA ARG A 16 5.05 -11.77 7.18
C ARG A 16 6.32 -11.18 6.59
N VAL A 17 6.25 -9.86 6.34
CA VAL A 17 7.35 -9.10 5.73
C VAL A 17 8.63 -9.25 6.55
N ARG A 18 9.77 -9.39 5.87
CA ARG A 18 11.08 -9.61 6.47
C ARG A 18 12.06 -8.50 6.10
N PRO A 19 13.05 -8.22 6.94
CA PRO A 19 14.12 -7.31 6.59
C PRO A 19 14.80 -7.69 5.26
N GLY A 20 15.06 -6.69 4.42
CA GLY A 20 15.68 -6.88 3.11
C GLY A 20 14.73 -7.31 1.99
N GLU A 21 13.45 -7.63 2.28
CA GLU A 21 12.46 -7.85 1.23
C GLU A 21 12.03 -6.53 0.59
N ARG A 22 11.63 -6.59 -0.68
CA ARG A 22 11.03 -5.48 -1.42
C ARG A 22 9.52 -5.54 -1.37
N VAL A 23 8.93 -4.39 -1.08
CA VAL A 23 7.48 -4.24 -0.96
C VAL A 23 6.99 -3.20 -1.98
N LEU A 24 6.17 -3.62 -2.94
CA LEU A 24 5.42 -2.69 -3.79
C LEU A 24 4.14 -2.27 -3.05
N VAL A 25 3.95 -0.97 -2.88
CA VAL A 25 2.74 -0.39 -2.30
C VAL A 25 1.99 0.36 -3.39
N GLN A 26 0.82 -0.17 -3.77
CA GLN A 26 -0.06 0.46 -4.76
C GLN A 26 -0.77 1.69 -4.19
N ALA A 27 -1.03 2.69 -5.05
CA ALA A 27 -1.81 3.89 -4.73
C ALA A 27 -1.33 4.60 -3.42
N ALA A 28 -0.07 5.01 -3.39
CA ALA A 28 0.62 5.57 -2.21
C ALA A 28 -0.12 6.74 -1.51
N GLY A 29 -1.01 7.44 -2.22
CA GLY A 29 -1.82 8.52 -1.66
C GLY A 29 -2.95 8.07 -0.73
N SER A 30 -3.25 6.77 -0.64
CA SER A 30 -4.30 6.27 0.25
C SER A 30 -3.84 6.20 1.71
N GLY A 31 -4.82 6.21 2.63
CA GLY A 31 -4.50 6.08 4.05
C GLY A 31 -3.88 4.72 4.41
N VAL A 32 -4.30 3.62 3.75
CA VAL A 32 -3.70 2.30 3.99
C VAL A 32 -2.27 2.26 3.45
N SER A 33 -2.06 2.77 2.24
CA SER A 33 -0.72 2.76 1.61
C SER A 33 0.27 3.65 2.36
N SER A 34 -0.15 4.83 2.84
CA SER A 34 0.71 5.71 3.66
C SER A 34 1.12 5.06 4.99
N ALA A 35 0.27 4.22 5.57
CA ALA A 35 0.61 3.41 6.73
C ALA A 35 1.50 2.21 6.34
N ALA A 36 1.21 1.56 5.21
CA ALA A 36 1.98 0.40 4.73
C ALA A 36 3.44 0.76 4.42
N ILE A 37 3.70 1.93 3.79
CA ILE A 37 5.06 2.43 3.55
C ILE A 37 5.84 2.49 4.88
N GLN A 38 5.28 3.15 5.89
CA GLN A 38 5.94 3.32 7.18
C GLN A 38 6.17 1.99 7.91
N ILE A 39 5.18 1.09 7.89
CA ILE A 39 5.29 -0.23 8.53
C ILE A 39 6.33 -1.09 7.81
N ALA A 40 6.35 -1.12 6.48
CA ALA A 40 7.35 -1.86 5.71
C ALA A 40 8.78 -1.36 6.03
N LYS A 41 8.96 -0.03 6.10
CA LYS A 41 10.24 0.57 6.50
C LYS A 41 10.63 0.22 7.94
N LEU A 42 9.68 0.23 8.87
CA LEU A 42 9.91 -0.17 10.26
C LEU A 42 10.42 -1.62 10.38
N TYR A 43 10.00 -2.47 9.44
CA TYR A 43 10.43 -3.88 9.36
C TYR A 43 11.68 -4.08 8.49
N GLY A 44 12.34 -3.01 8.06
CA GLY A 44 13.60 -3.09 7.30
C GLY A 44 13.43 -3.52 5.84
N ALA A 45 12.23 -3.34 5.27
CA ALA A 45 11.99 -3.60 3.85
C ALA A 45 12.44 -2.43 2.97
N GLU A 46 12.77 -2.72 1.71
CA GLU A 46 12.91 -1.75 0.64
C GLU A 46 11.53 -1.50 0.00
N VAL A 47 11.09 -0.25 -0.04
CA VAL A 47 9.73 0.11 -0.45
C VAL A 47 9.72 0.80 -1.80
N ILE A 48 8.92 0.25 -2.73
CA ILE A 48 8.55 0.86 -4.00
C ILE A 48 7.11 1.35 -3.88
N ALA A 49 6.87 2.64 -4.05
CA ALA A 49 5.53 3.23 -3.97
C ALA A 49 5.03 3.69 -5.34
N SER A 50 3.79 3.36 -5.71
CA SER A 50 3.19 3.81 -6.95
C SER A 50 2.12 4.88 -6.72
N ALA A 51 2.09 5.92 -7.56
CA ALA A 51 1.03 6.94 -7.55
C ALA A 51 0.85 7.56 -8.93
N SER A 52 -0.20 8.41 -9.08
CA SER A 52 -0.55 9.07 -10.34
C SER A 52 0.10 10.45 -10.54
N THR A 53 0.62 11.07 -9.48
CA THR A 53 1.17 12.43 -9.53
C THR A 53 2.50 12.50 -8.80
N GLU A 54 3.38 13.40 -9.27
CA GLU A 54 4.70 13.59 -8.64
C GLU A 54 4.58 14.12 -7.19
N GLU A 55 3.59 14.95 -6.92
CA GLU A 55 3.31 15.42 -5.56
C GLU A 55 3.07 14.25 -4.58
N LYS A 56 2.25 13.27 -4.99
CA LYS A 56 1.99 12.08 -4.16
C LYS A 56 3.23 11.20 -4.01
N LEU A 57 4.03 11.09 -5.05
CA LEU A 57 5.29 10.36 -5.01
C LEU A 57 6.30 11.03 -4.07
N GLN A 58 6.37 12.36 -4.08
CA GLN A 58 7.23 13.09 -3.15
C GLN A 58 6.81 12.86 -1.70
N LYS A 59 5.52 12.94 -1.40
CA LYS A 59 4.99 12.62 -0.06
C LYS A 59 5.26 11.16 0.34
N ALA A 60 5.25 10.22 -0.62
CA ALA A 60 5.60 8.83 -0.35
C ALA A 60 7.10 8.67 0.02
N ARG A 61 8.00 9.40 -0.65
CA ARG A 61 9.43 9.46 -0.28
C ARG A 61 9.63 9.99 1.15
N GLU A 62 8.90 11.04 1.52
CA GLU A 62 8.92 11.61 2.88
C GLU A 62 8.40 10.66 3.96
N LEU A 63 7.60 9.64 3.57
CA LEU A 63 7.18 8.55 4.45
C LEU A 63 8.18 7.38 4.49
N GLY A 64 9.24 7.45 3.67
CA GLY A 64 10.31 6.47 3.64
C GLY A 64 10.30 5.52 2.43
N ALA A 65 9.50 5.78 1.38
CA ALA A 65 9.63 5.00 0.15
C ALA A 65 11.00 5.20 -0.48
N ASP A 66 11.72 4.12 -0.75
CA ASP A 66 13.06 4.14 -1.34
C ASP A 66 12.99 4.44 -2.84
N HIS A 67 11.94 3.94 -3.49
CA HIS A 67 11.68 4.14 -4.91
C HIS A 67 10.22 4.53 -5.15
N THR A 68 10.00 5.25 -6.24
CA THR A 68 8.66 5.67 -6.63
C THR A 68 8.44 5.48 -8.13
N VAL A 69 7.20 5.11 -8.50
CA VAL A 69 6.80 4.91 -9.89
C VAL A 69 5.53 5.69 -10.19
N ASN A 70 5.58 6.55 -11.20
CA ASN A 70 4.40 7.23 -11.71
C ASN A 70 3.71 6.33 -12.76
N TYR A 71 2.67 5.62 -12.35
CA TYR A 71 1.98 4.66 -13.22
C TYR A 71 1.19 5.31 -14.39
N THR A 72 1.05 6.65 -14.40
CA THR A 72 0.43 7.36 -15.53
C THR A 72 1.43 7.68 -16.63
N ARG A 73 2.73 7.57 -16.37
CA ARG A 73 3.84 7.92 -17.26
C ARG A 73 4.80 6.77 -17.54
N GLN A 74 4.78 5.75 -16.70
CA GLN A 74 5.74 4.65 -16.73
C GLN A 74 5.00 3.30 -16.71
N ASP A 75 5.56 2.29 -17.34
CA ASP A 75 5.13 0.90 -17.14
C ASP A 75 5.55 0.44 -15.75
N LEU A 76 4.59 0.26 -14.86
CA LEU A 76 4.82 -0.11 -13.48
C LEU A 76 5.60 -1.43 -13.37
N VAL A 77 5.26 -2.44 -14.17
CA VAL A 77 5.90 -3.76 -14.09
C VAL A 77 7.35 -3.68 -14.57
N ALA A 78 7.61 -2.95 -15.65
CA ALA A 78 8.96 -2.75 -16.16
C ALA A 78 9.84 -2.01 -15.14
N GLU A 79 9.32 -0.93 -14.54
CA GLU A 79 10.04 -0.16 -13.52
C GLU A 79 10.29 -0.96 -12.23
N VAL A 80 9.31 -1.69 -11.73
CA VAL A 80 9.48 -2.57 -10.57
C VAL A 80 10.57 -3.61 -10.84
N ARG A 81 10.59 -4.22 -12.02
CA ARG A 81 11.63 -5.18 -12.39
C ARG A 81 13.01 -4.55 -12.54
N ARG A 82 13.08 -3.35 -13.09
CA ARG A 82 14.33 -2.59 -13.20
C ARG A 82 14.92 -2.28 -11.81
N ILE A 83 14.09 -1.79 -10.89
CA ILE A 83 14.48 -1.51 -9.49
C ILE A 83 14.90 -2.78 -8.78
N ALA A 84 14.13 -3.87 -8.94
CA ALA A 84 14.40 -5.14 -8.30
C ALA A 84 15.63 -5.91 -8.88
N GLY A 85 16.29 -5.38 -9.89
CA GLY A 85 17.42 -6.03 -10.55
C GLY A 85 17.00 -7.16 -11.49
N SER A 86 16.61 -6.80 -12.72
CA SER A 86 16.24 -7.67 -13.83
C SER A 86 14.96 -8.53 -13.63
N LYS A 87 15.02 -9.82 -13.74
CA LYS A 87 13.83 -10.72 -13.86
C LYS A 87 13.10 -11.02 -12.54
N ARG A 88 13.53 -10.46 -11.40
CA ARG A 88 13.06 -10.92 -10.09
C ARG A 88 11.68 -10.37 -9.73
N GLY A 89 11.44 -9.08 -9.68
CA GLY A 89 10.24 -8.50 -9.08
C GLY A 89 10.38 -8.31 -7.56
N VAL A 90 9.24 -8.09 -6.88
CA VAL A 90 9.19 -7.83 -5.44
C VAL A 90 8.66 -9.02 -4.65
N GLU A 91 9.07 -9.15 -3.42
CA GLU A 91 8.65 -10.23 -2.52
C GLU A 91 7.21 -10.04 -2.01
N VAL A 92 6.77 -8.78 -1.86
CA VAL A 92 5.42 -8.47 -1.36
C VAL A 92 4.77 -7.36 -2.21
N VAL A 93 3.48 -7.51 -2.50
CA VAL A 93 2.64 -6.44 -3.05
C VAL A 93 1.48 -6.18 -2.10
N VAL A 94 1.29 -4.91 -1.74
CA VAL A 94 0.15 -4.40 -0.98
C VAL A 94 -0.81 -3.74 -1.95
N ASP A 95 -2.02 -4.29 -2.08
CA ASP A 95 -3.04 -3.81 -3.01
C ASP A 95 -4.40 -3.68 -2.30
N HIS A 96 -5.08 -2.57 -2.55
CA HIS A 96 -6.46 -2.31 -2.12
C HIS A 96 -7.29 -1.69 -3.25
N VAL A 97 -6.69 -1.62 -4.45
CA VAL A 97 -7.31 -1.01 -5.62
C VAL A 97 -8.17 -2.04 -6.37
N GLY A 98 -7.67 -3.24 -6.55
CA GLY A 98 -8.41 -4.35 -7.14
C GLY A 98 -8.23 -4.42 -8.65
N GLU A 99 -9.34 -4.48 -9.41
CA GLU A 99 -9.36 -4.78 -10.85
C GLU A 99 -8.33 -3.99 -11.66
N ALA A 100 -8.25 -2.68 -11.47
CA ALA A 100 -7.33 -1.82 -12.25
C ALA A 100 -5.84 -2.08 -11.99
N THR A 101 -5.47 -2.70 -10.88
CA THR A 101 -4.06 -2.97 -10.50
C THR A 101 -3.71 -4.44 -10.46
N TRP A 102 -4.71 -5.33 -10.50
CA TRP A 102 -4.53 -6.77 -10.29
C TRP A 102 -3.43 -7.38 -11.16
N GLU A 103 -3.52 -7.19 -12.47
CA GLU A 103 -2.55 -7.79 -13.40
C GLU A 103 -1.13 -7.27 -13.14
N SER A 104 -0.99 -5.95 -12.98
CA SER A 104 0.32 -5.33 -12.71
C SER A 104 0.89 -5.75 -11.36
N SER A 105 0.04 -5.92 -10.34
CA SER A 105 0.41 -6.41 -9.02
C SER A 105 0.93 -7.85 -9.08
N VAL A 106 0.20 -8.76 -9.74
CA VAL A 106 0.64 -10.16 -9.91
C VAL A 106 1.92 -10.26 -10.73
N ARG A 107 2.04 -9.49 -11.82
CA ARG A 107 3.23 -9.49 -12.69
C ARG A 107 4.47 -8.88 -12.03
N SER A 108 4.28 -8.00 -11.07
CA SER A 108 5.37 -7.37 -10.31
C SER A 108 5.99 -8.29 -9.24
N LEU A 109 5.32 -9.36 -8.85
CA LEU A 109 5.84 -10.29 -7.84
C LEU A 109 7.09 -11.05 -8.32
N ALA A 110 7.96 -11.37 -7.40
CA ALA A 110 9.02 -12.36 -7.56
C ALA A 110 8.47 -13.79 -7.46
N ASN A 111 9.26 -14.80 -7.76
CA ASN A 111 8.92 -16.19 -7.47
C ASN A 111 8.83 -16.40 -5.95
N GLY A 112 7.78 -17.04 -5.47
CA GLY A 112 7.46 -17.17 -4.05
C GLY A 112 6.91 -15.88 -3.42
N GLY A 113 6.56 -14.89 -4.25
CA GLY A 113 6.03 -13.61 -3.79
C GLY A 113 4.58 -13.68 -3.29
N ARG A 114 4.21 -12.70 -2.48
CA ARG A 114 2.91 -12.62 -1.79
C ARG A 114 2.18 -11.34 -2.19
N LEU A 115 0.97 -11.49 -2.74
CA LEU A 115 0.04 -10.38 -2.97
C LEU A 115 -0.96 -10.35 -1.83
N VAL A 116 -1.01 -9.24 -1.08
CA VAL A 116 -1.99 -9.06 0.00
C VAL A 116 -3.02 -8.02 -0.41
N VAL A 117 -4.30 -8.39 -0.35
CA VAL A 117 -5.43 -7.57 -0.77
C VAL A 117 -6.34 -7.30 0.43
N CYS A 118 -6.69 -6.01 0.65
CA CYS A 118 -7.65 -5.62 1.70
C CYS A 118 -8.82 -4.78 1.18
N GLY A 119 -8.96 -4.68 -0.11
CA GLY A 119 -10.02 -3.89 -0.76
C GLY A 119 -9.98 -4.02 -2.27
N ALA A 120 -11.03 -3.54 -2.93
CA ALA A 120 -11.21 -3.60 -4.37
C ALA A 120 -11.99 -2.37 -4.85
N THR A 121 -11.39 -1.19 -4.71
CA THR A 121 -12.04 0.12 -4.94
C THR A 121 -12.37 0.40 -6.40
N THR A 122 -11.76 -0.34 -7.35
CA THR A 122 -12.00 -0.20 -8.81
C THR A 122 -12.78 -1.36 -9.39
N GLY A 123 -13.10 -2.37 -8.61
CA GLY A 123 -13.79 -3.59 -9.03
C GLY A 123 -13.18 -4.81 -8.35
N TYR A 124 -13.98 -5.85 -8.21
CA TYR A 124 -13.62 -7.09 -7.49
C TYR A 124 -13.56 -8.32 -8.40
N ASP A 125 -13.97 -8.20 -9.65
CA ASP A 125 -13.90 -9.30 -10.61
C ASP A 125 -12.55 -9.30 -11.32
N VAL A 126 -11.70 -10.29 -10.99
CA VAL A 126 -10.36 -10.38 -11.55
C VAL A 126 -10.11 -11.77 -12.13
N ARG A 127 -9.36 -11.81 -13.22
CA ARG A 127 -8.92 -13.07 -13.83
C ARG A 127 -7.62 -13.52 -13.21
N VAL A 128 -7.56 -14.78 -12.76
CA VAL A 128 -6.36 -15.42 -12.25
C VAL A 128 -5.87 -16.47 -13.24
N ASP A 129 -4.64 -16.32 -13.75
CA ASP A 129 -3.97 -17.36 -14.50
C ASP A 129 -3.24 -18.30 -13.52
N LEU A 130 -3.78 -19.50 -13.33
CA LEU A 130 -3.24 -20.47 -12.38
C LEU A 130 -1.79 -20.88 -12.70
N ARG A 131 -1.35 -20.75 -13.97
CA ARG A 131 0.06 -21.02 -14.34
C ARG A 131 1.01 -20.07 -13.60
N HIS A 132 0.66 -18.79 -13.49
CA HIS A 132 1.44 -17.87 -12.68
C HIS A 132 1.47 -18.29 -11.22
N LEU A 133 0.35 -18.77 -10.68
CA LEU A 133 0.22 -19.15 -9.29
C LEU A 133 1.14 -20.33 -8.95
N PHE A 134 1.02 -21.45 -9.68
CA PHE A 134 1.77 -22.66 -9.31
C PHE A 134 3.23 -22.66 -9.81
N TYR A 135 3.54 -22.23 -11.05
CA TYR A 135 4.93 -22.17 -11.52
C TYR A 135 5.79 -21.21 -10.75
N ARG A 136 5.22 -20.05 -10.37
CA ARG A 136 5.93 -19.03 -9.61
C ARG A 136 5.74 -19.16 -8.10
N ARG A 137 4.95 -20.12 -7.65
CA ARG A 137 4.65 -20.38 -6.22
C ARG A 137 4.17 -19.13 -5.50
N LEU A 138 3.22 -18.40 -6.11
CA LEU A 138 2.69 -17.16 -5.54
C LEU A 138 1.66 -17.43 -4.44
N GLU A 139 1.61 -16.57 -3.45
CA GLU A 139 0.57 -16.55 -2.43
C GLU A 139 -0.35 -15.35 -2.67
N LEU A 140 -1.67 -15.61 -2.76
CA LEU A 140 -2.71 -14.58 -2.84
C LEU A 140 -3.43 -14.55 -1.49
N LEU A 141 -3.28 -13.46 -0.75
CA LEU A 141 -3.68 -13.36 0.65
C LEU A 141 -4.76 -12.31 0.84
N GLY A 142 -5.92 -12.72 1.33
CA GLY A 142 -6.96 -11.82 1.79
C GLY A 142 -6.65 -11.26 3.18
N SER A 143 -6.94 -9.98 3.39
CA SER A 143 -6.73 -9.29 4.66
C SER A 143 -7.89 -8.33 4.95
N THR A 144 -8.30 -8.26 6.19
CA THR A 144 -9.29 -7.29 6.66
C THR A 144 -8.98 -6.89 8.09
N MET A 145 -9.09 -5.58 8.36
CA MET A 145 -8.93 -5.02 9.70
C MET A 145 -7.65 -5.50 10.42
N GLY A 146 -7.76 -5.90 11.68
CA GLY A 146 -6.71 -6.49 12.50
C GLY A 146 -7.16 -6.62 13.95
N SER A 147 -6.29 -7.16 14.81
CA SER A 147 -6.61 -7.45 16.20
C SER A 147 -6.52 -6.22 17.11
N LYS A 148 -7.29 -6.23 18.20
CA LYS A 148 -7.22 -5.20 19.24
C LYS A 148 -5.82 -5.14 19.90
N GLY A 149 -5.16 -6.29 20.05
CA GLY A 149 -3.80 -6.36 20.56
C GLY A 149 -2.78 -5.67 19.66
N ASP A 150 -2.94 -5.77 18.34
CA ASP A 150 -2.08 -5.06 17.41
C ASP A 150 -2.35 -3.55 17.41
N LEU A 151 -3.59 -3.12 17.66
CA LEU A 151 -3.89 -1.71 17.83
C LEU A 151 -3.08 -1.09 19.00
N HIS A 152 -2.99 -1.77 20.13
CA HIS A 152 -2.17 -1.29 21.26
C HIS A 152 -0.68 -1.17 20.89
N ARG A 153 -0.14 -2.13 20.11
CA ARG A 153 1.24 -2.06 19.61
C ARG A 153 1.44 -0.86 18.68
N ILE A 154 0.50 -0.64 17.76
CA ILE A 154 0.53 0.49 16.82
C ILE A 154 0.48 1.82 17.58
N VAL A 155 -0.41 1.97 18.56
CA VAL A 155 -0.50 3.18 19.40
C VAL A 155 0.85 3.43 20.07
N ARG A 156 1.46 2.40 20.66
CA ARG A 156 2.79 2.54 21.27
C ARG A 156 3.87 2.98 20.28
N LEU A 157 3.83 2.50 19.03
CA LEU A 157 4.77 2.93 17.99
C LEU A 157 4.53 4.39 17.56
N VAL A 158 3.28 4.86 17.59
CA VAL A 158 2.95 6.28 17.35
C VAL A 158 3.47 7.14 18.49
N GLU A 159 3.26 6.75 19.74
CA GLU A 159 3.79 7.45 20.92
C GLU A 159 5.33 7.57 20.89
N LEU A 160 6.01 6.54 20.42
CA LEU A 160 7.47 6.52 20.23
C LEU A 160 7.95 7.29 18.99
N GLY A 161 7.05 7.92 18.23
CA GLY A 161 7.37 8.63 17.00
C GLY A 161 7.85 7.75 15.83
N LYS A 162 7.67 6.42 15.94
CA LYS A 162 8.07 5.46 14.90
C LYS A 162 7.07 5.37 13.76
N LEU A 163 5.81 5.67 14.04
CA LEU A 163 4.72 5.75 13.07
C LEU A 163 3.99 7.08 13.27
N ARG A 164 3.56 7.70 12.17
CA ARG A 164 2.80 8.96 12.23
C ARG A 164 1.54 8.87 11.37
N PRO A 165 0.35 9.24 11.88
CA PRO A 165 -0.84 9.39 11.07
C PRO A 165 -0.64 10.47 10.01
N VAL A 166 -1.04 10.15 8.77
CA VAL A 166 -0.99 11.11 7.66
C VAL A 166 -2.39 11.71 7.51
N VAL A 167 -2.53 12.95 7.94
CA VAL A 167 -3.75 13.74 7.80
C VAL A 167 -3.50 14.78 6.71
N ASP A 168 -4.27 14.72 5.62
CA ASP A 168 -4.20 15.66 4.52
C ASP A 168 -4.78 17.02 4.95
N ARG A 169 -5.98 16.97 5.52
CA ARG A 169 -6.66 18.15 6.08
C ARG A 169 -7.70 17.77 7.12
N VAL A 170 -8.04 18.77 7.94
CA VAL A 170 -9.13 18.71 8.90
C VAL A 170 -10.18 19.75 8.47
N LEU A 171 -11.43 19.30 8.31
CA LEU A 171 -12.56 20.14 7.92
C LEU A 171 -13.63 20.09 9.01
N PRO A 172 -14.44 21.15 9.18
CA PRO A 172 -15.61 21.07 10.03
C PRO A 172 -16.63 20.06 9.47
N LEU A 173 -17.44 19.48 10.32
CA LEU A 173 -18.45 18.50 9.91
C LEU A 173 -19.43 19.06 8.87
N SER A 174 -19.73 20.35 8.93
CA SER A 174 -20.54 21.08 7.94
C SER A 174 -19.98 21.01 6.51
N GLU A 175 -18.67 20.79 6.35
CA GLU A 175 -18.00 20.65 5.07
C GLU A 175 -17.82 19.19 4.61
N ALA A 176 -18.60 18.27 5.15
CA ALA A 176 -18.51 16.83 4.78
C ALA A 176 -18.67 16.60 3.26
N ARG A 177 -19.48 17.41 2.56
CA ARG A 177 -19.60 17.34 1.09
C ARG A 177 -18.27 17.60 0.40
N GLU A 178 -17.51 18.59 0.84
CA GLU A 178 -16.19 18.90 0.31
C GLU A 178 -15.19 17.78 0.60
N ALA A 179 -15.21 17.21 1.81
CA ALA A 179 -14.39 16.04 2.13
C ALA A 179 -14.66 14.86 1.18
N HIS A 180 -15.91 14.56 0.90
CA HIS A 180 -16.29 13.53 -0.07
C HIS A 180 -15.81 13.84 -1.49
N ARG A 181 -15.95 15.11 -1.93
CA ARG A 181 -15.48 15.56 -3.25
C ARG A 181 -13.98 15.35 -3.40
N LEU A 182 -13.18 15.71 -2.41
CA LEU A 182 -11.73 15.53 -2.42
C LEU A 182 -11.31 14.07 -2.56
N LEU A 183 -12.04 13.15 -1.89
CA LEU A 183 -11.80 11.72 -2.01
C LEU A 183 -12.22 11.19 -3.39
N ALA A 184 -13.39 11.58 -3.90
CA ALA A 184 -13.88 11.17 -5.21
C ALA A 184 -12.95 11.63 -6.34
N GLU A 185 -12.44 12.85 -6.26
CA GLU A 185 -11.48 13.43 -7.20
C GLU A 185 -10.03 12.95 -6.97
N ARG A 186 -9.80 12.05 -6.02
CA ARG A 186 -8.47 11.51 -5.67
C ARG A 186 -7.43 12.60 -5.35
N LYS A 187 -7.86 13.74 -4.78
CA LYS A 187 -6.99 14.88 -4.45
C LYS A 187 -6.30 14.74 -3.10
N ALA A 188 -6.82 13.93 -2.20
CA ALA A 188 -6.25 13.73 -0.88
C ALA A 188 -4.99 12.83 -0.90
N PHE A 189 -4.09 13.07 0.06
CA PHE A 189 -3.00 12.17 0.42
C PHE A 189 -3.09 11.80 1.90
N GLY A 190 -3.43 10.55 2.19
CA GLY A 190 -3.70 10.08 3.55
C GLY A 190 -5.18 10.21 3.91
N LYS A 191 -5.50 10.86 5.01
CA LYS A 191 -6.86 10.96 5.56
C LYS A 191 -7.38 12.39 5.58
N VAL A 192 -8.63 12.58 5.16
CA VAL A 192 -9.41 13.77 5.46
C VAL A 192 -10.18 13.52 6.75
N VAL A 193 -10.05 14.43 7.73
CA VAL A 193 -10.68 14.30 9.04
C VAL A 193 -11.80 15.34 9.15
N LEU A 194 -12.94 14.92 9.65
CA LEU A 194 -14.05 15.82 9.99
C LEU A 194 -14.07 16.05 11.50
N ARG A 195 -14.19 17.30 11.91
CA ARG A 195 -14.33 17.70 13.30
C ARG A 195 -15.75 18.23 13.55
N PRO A 196 -16.48 17.68 14.54
CA PRO A 196 -17.78 18.21 14.98
C PRO A 196 -17.73 19.65 15.43
#